data_98c110a711f8690cc0fdb2a28fc71771
#
_entry.id   98c110a711f8690cc0fdb2a28fc71771
#
_cell.length_a   1.000
_cell.length_b   1.000
_cell.length_c   1.000
_cell.angle_alpha   90.00
_cell.angle_beta   90.00
_cell.angle_gamma   90.00
#
_symmetry.space_group_name_H-M   'P 1'
#
loop_
_entity.id
_entity.type
_entity.pdbx_description
1 polymer ?
#
loop_
_entity_poly.entity_id
_entity_poly.type
_entity_poly.pdbx_seq_one_letter_code
_entity_poly.pdbx_strand_id
1 'polypeptide(L)'
;MTHASTQHFFNARAGIRRVATQAGLAAALAGFSLTSLAQTAVDEALLTIERPAIFYSQMPKIAGAMNSPALEVADKRKIPALTQQGEKLARVAFDEPKTMADIRAALAKTPDAGAVGKDLPAIAARFREHEAVLDAMSAEQAQSAGAKYDAQLNARADKAAIQKVSSLMAGPVLAGEHMVTAKRFKRIYEAIILGNTDKLRAMSPAEVEQGTREILAMSREKEDQPGPFMHQLMMDSWRLRKQAVLAQLSKADVAALQAFYTSPAGRAKRTALVDTFVASNDKAATQVIKGLMADLQ
;
A
#
# COMPACT_ATOMS: atom_id res chain seq x y z
N MET A 1 7.63 -50.62 64.10
CA MET A 1 7.06 -49.24 64.07
C MET A 1 8.06 -48.33 63.38
N THR A 2 7.90 -47.99 62.08
CA THR A 2 8.55 -46.90 61.41
C THR A 2 8.39 -47.08 59.86
N HIS A 3 7.18 -46.84 59.34
CA HIS A 3 6.96 -46.81 57.87
C HIS A 3 5.97 -45.69 57.44
N ALA A 4 5.84 -44.60 58.21
CA ALA A 4 4.85 -43.56 57.88
C ALA A 4 5.43 -42.19 57.46
N SER A 5 6.76 -42.01 57.47
CA SER A 5 7.35 -40.67 57.24
C SER A 5 7.88 -40.40 55.83
N THR A 6 7.97 -41.40 54.95
CA THR A 6 8.63 -41.22 53.65
C THR A 6 7.66 -40.86 52.48
N GLN A 7 6.35 -41.07 52.66
CA GLN A 7 5.37 -40.78 51.60
C GLN A 7 4.95 -39.35 51.51
N HIS A 8 5.00 -38.58 52.58
CA HIS A 8 4.61 -37.13 52.56
C HIS A 8 5.61 -36.19 51.88
N PHE A 9 6.90 -36.56 51.83
CA PHE A 9 7.91 -35.72 51.17
C PHE A 9 7.87 -35.80 49.63
N PHE A 10 7.42 -36.91 49.04
CA PHE A 10 7.34 -37.08 47.61
C PHE A 10 6.14 -36.32 46.98
N ASN A 11 5.03 -36.21 47.70
CA ASN A 11 3.85 -35.49 47.22
C ASN A 11 4.01 -33.97 47.20
N ALA A 12 4.80 -33.41 48.12
CA ALA A 12 5.07 -31.94 48.15
C ALA A 12 5.94 -31.51 46.96
N ARG A 13 6.93 -32.31 46.54
CA ARG A 13 7.78 -32.02 45.39
C ARG A 13 7.06 -32.12 44.04
N ALA A 14 6.10 -33.01 43.91
CA ALA A 14 5.28 -33.15 42.67
C ALA A 14 4.31 -31.97 42.52
N GLY A 15 3.73 -31.47 43.62
CA GLY A 15 2.85 -30.26 43.60
C GLY A 15 3.56 -29.01 43.21
N ILE A 16 4.78 -28.77 43.73
CA ILE A 16 5.57 -27.56 43.40
C ILE A 16 6.02 -27.55 41.94
N ARG A 17 6.39 -28.72 41.36
CA ARG A 17 6.75 -28.79 39.96
C ARG A 17 5.55 -28.57 39.01
N ARG A 18 4.34 -28.99 39.37
CA ARG A 18 3.13 -28.74 38.56
C ARG A 18 2.70 -27.29 38.57
N VAL A 19 2.79 -26.62 39.71
CA VAL A 19 2.47 -25.17 39.83
C VAL A 19 3.48 -24.34 39.04
N ALA A 20 4.79 -24.65 39.15
CA ALA A 20 5.81 -23.93 38.40
C ALA A 20 5.68 -24.11 36.88
N THR A 21 5.29 -25.31 36.42
CA THR A 21 5.07 -25.56 34.99
C THR A 21 3.80 -24.87 34.45
N GLN A 22 2.73 -24.82 35.24
CA GLN A 22 1.50 -24.11 34.86
C GLN A 22 1.68 -22.59 34.86
N ALA A 23 2.41 -22.03 35.83
CA ALA A 23 2.73 -20.61 35.86
C ALA A 23 3.66 -20.21 34.69
N GLY A 24 4.63 -21.05 34.34
CA GLY A 24 5.49 -20.83 33.16
C GLY A 24 4.72 -20.87 31.83
N LEU A 25 3.78 -21.80 31.69
CA LEU A 25 2.94 -21.91 30.49
C LEU A 25 1.96 -20.74 30.36
N ALA A 26 1.35 -20.30 31.44
CA ALA A 26 0.46 -19.14 31.46
C ALA A 26 1.21 -17.83 31.16
N ALA A 27 2.42 -17.65 31.67
CA ALA A 27 3.26 -16.50 31.36
C ALA A 27 3.74 -16.50 29.91
N ALA A 28 4.06 -17.69 29.34
CA ALA A 28 4.43 -17.82 27.94
C ALA A 28 3.24 -17.50 27.00
N LEU A 29 2.04 -18.03 27.30
CA LEU A 29 0.83 -17.77 26.53
C LEU A 29 0.40 -16.30 26.61
N ALA A 30 0.50 -15.67 27.77
CA ALA A 30 0.23 -14.23 27.94
C ALA A 30 1.25 -13.37 27.20
N GLY A 31 2.53 -13.74 27.18
CA GLY A 31 3.58 -13.06 26.42
C GLY A 31 3.34 -13.14 24.91
N PHE A 32 2.95 -14.29 24.37
CA PHE A 32 2.60 -14.46 22.96
C PHE A 32 1.37 -13.64 22.55
N SER A 33 0.35 -13.53 23.40
CA SER A 33 -0.85 -12.75 23.11
C SER A 33 -0.56 -11.24 23.09
N LEU A 34 0.25 -10.74 24.00
CA LEU A 34 0.59 -9.31 24.08
C LEU A 34 1.51 -8.86 22.93
N THR A 35 2.46 -9.68 22.53
CA THR A 35 3.33 -9.37 21.39
C THR A 35 2.54 -9.39 20.07
N SER A 36 1.61 -10.32 19.89
CA SER A 36 0.73 -10.38 18.73
C SER A 36 -0.17 -9.15 18.62
N LEU A 37 -0.76 -8.69 19.72
CA LEU A 37 -1.59 -7.47 19.75
C LEU A 37 -0.76 -6.21 19.47
N ALA A 38 0.44 -6.11 20.03
CA ALA A 38 1.34 -4.98 19.79
C ALA A 38 1.79 -4.93 18.32
N GLN A 39 2.13 -6.06 17.74
CA GLN A 39 2.49 -6.15 16.32
C GLN A 39 1.32 -5.73 15.42
N THR A 40 0.11 -6.19 15.70
CA THR A 40 -1.10 -5.79 14.96
C THR A 40 -1.33 -4.28 15.04
N ALA A 41 -1.12 -3.66 16.21
CA ALA A 41 -1.27 -2.21 16.37
C ALA A 41 -0.24 -1.42 15.54
N VAL A 42 1.00 -1.91 15.46
CA VAL A 42 2.06 -1.31 14.60
C VAL A 42 1.70 -1.45 13.11
N ASP A 43 1.18 -2.60 12.71
CA ASP A 43 0.79 -2.86 11.31
C ASP A 43 -0.38 -1.96 10.88
N GLU A 44 -1.42 -1.83 11.72
CA GLU A 44 -2.54 -0.91 11.45
C GLU A 44 -2.10 0.56 11.45
N ALA A 45 -1.17 0.94 12.32
CA ALA A 45 -0.59 2.28 12.32
C ALA A 45 0.18 2.55 11.01
N LEU A 46 0.96 1.59 10.52
CA LEU A 46 1.65 1.70 9.23
C LEU A 46 0.64 1.86 8.08
N LEU A 47 -0.42 1.06 8.06
CA LEU A 47 -1.49 1.16 7.04
C LEU A 47 -2.19 2.53 7.09
N THR A 48 -2.39 3.08 8.30
CA THR A 48 -2.96 4.41 8.49
C THR A 48 -2.05 5.51 7.93
N ILE A 49 -0.73 5.40 8.11
CA ILE A 49 0.25 6.37 7.62
C ILE A 49 0.41 6.27 6.10
N GLU A 50 0.48 5.05 5.53
CA GLU A 50 0.81 4.82 4.13
C GLU A 50 -0.42 4.85 3.21
N ARG A 51 -1.61 4.54 3.73
CA ARG A 51 -2.92 4.62 3.05
C ARG A 51 -3.03 3.83 1.74
N PRO A 52 -2.66 2.56 1.68
CA PRO A 52 -2.77 1.78 0.44
C PRO A 52 -4.20 1.70 -0.10
N ALA A 53 -5.22 1.71 0.77
CA ALA A 53 -6.63 1.64 0.41
C ALA A 53 -7.07 2.77 -0.52
N ILE A 54 -6.56 4.00 -0.34
CA ILE A 54 -6.97 5.16 -1.16
C ILE A 54 -6.62 4.98 -2.64
N PHE A 55 -5.50 4.34 -2.93
CA PHE A 55 -5.09 4.08 -4.31
C PHE A 55 -5.96 3.01 -4.96
N TYR A 56 -6.34 1.98 -4.19
CA TYR A 56 -7.15 0.87 -4.66
C TYR A 56 -8.59 1.29 -4.96
N SER A 57 -9.20 2.05 -4.08
CA SER A 57 -10.57 2.54 -4.24
C SER A 57 -10.78 3.49 -5.43
N GLN A 58 -9.70 4.12 -5.92
CA GLN A 58 -9.76 5.04 -7.05
C GLN A 58 -9.66 4.34 -8.42
N MET A 59 -9.17 3.10 -8.47
CA MET A 59 -8.93 2.38 -9.73
C MET A 59 -10.15 2.24 -10.64
N PRO A 60 -11.37 1.94 -10.14
CA PRO A 60 -12.55 1.86 -11.00
C PRO A 60 -12.86 3.19 -11.70
N LYS A 61 -12.73 4.31 -10.98
CA LYS A 61 -12.93 5.66 -11.56
C LYS A 61 -11.88 5.96 -12.63
N ILE A 62 -10.63 5.58 -12.41
CA ILE A 62 -9.55 5.77 -13.38
C ILE A 62 -9.81 4.93 -14.64
N ALA A 63 -10.25 3.69 -14.49
CA ALA A 63 -10.62 2.85 -15.61
C ALA A 63 -11.81 3.43 -16.40
N GLY A 64 -12.73 4.17 -15.74
CA GLY A 64 -13.86 4.84 -16.38
C GLY A 64 -13.57 6.23 -16.97
N ALA A 65 -12.47 6.89 -16.56
CA ALA A 65 -12.20 8.30 -16.86
C ALA A 65 -11.07 8.48 -17.90
N MET A 66 -11.05 7.70 -18.96
CA MET A 66 -9.94 7.69 -19.93
C MET A 66 -10.01 8.87 -20.90
N ASN A 67 -9.14 9.86 -20.69
CA ASN A 67 -8.84 10.91 -21.66
C ASN A 67 -7.48 10.65 -22.30
N SER A 68 -7.45 10.52 -23.64
CA SER A 68 -6.22 10.44 -24.42
C SER A 68 -6.36 11.27 -25.69
N PRO A 69 -5.36 12.06 -26.07
CA PRO A 69 -5.37 12.76 -27.36
C PRO A 69 -5.55 11.79 -28.55
N ALA A 70 -5.05 10.56 -28.44
CA ALA A 70 -5.26 9.54 -29.45
C ALA A 70 -6.74 9.14 -29.61
N LEU A 71 -7.55 9.27 -28.54
CA LEU A 71 -8.97 9.00 -28.53
C LEU A 71 -9.81 10.16 -29.11
N GLU A 72 -9.24 11.36 -29.23
CA GLU A 72 -9.93 12.51 -29.84
C GLU A 72 -10.14 12.32 -31.35
N VAL A 73 -9.30 11.52 -31.99
CA VAL A 73 -9.34 11.21 -33.42
C VAL A 73 -10.20 9.98 -33.73
N ALA A 74 -10.52 9.19 -32.72
CA ALA A 74 -11.24 7.92 -32.87
C ALA A 74 -12.77 8.10 -32.95
N ASP A 75 -13.48 7.01 -33.29
CA ASP A 75 -14.96 6.98 -33.23
C ASP A 75 -15.47 7.18 -31.82
N LYS A 76 -15.80 8.43 -31.47
CA LYS A 76 -16.25 8.88 -30.16
C LYS A 76 -17.45 8.09 -29.63
N ARG A 77 -18.19 7.37 -30.49
CA ARG A 77 -19.36 6.58 -30.08
C ARG A 77 -18.97 5.30 -29.33
N LYS A 78 -17.77 4.76 -29.57
CA LYS A 78 -17.27 3.54 -28.92
C LYS A 78 -16.66 3.79 -27.55
N ILE A 79 -16.15 5.01 -27.29
CA ILE A 79 -15.43 5.35 -26.05
C ILE A 79 -16.31 5.17 -24.81
N PRO A 80 -17.55 5.71 -24.74
CA PRO A 80 -18.37 5.59 -23.53
C PRO A 80 -18.68 4.14 -23.14
N ALA A 81 -19.00 3.28 -24.12
CA ALA A 81 -19.29 1.88 -23.84
C ALA A 81 -18.05 1.13 -23.31
N LEU A 82 -16.87 1.37 -23.92
CA LEU A 82 -15.62 0.74 -23.51
C LEU A 82 -15.16 1.21 -22.11
N THR A 83 -15.26 2.51 -21.81
CA THR A 83 -14.90 3.04 -20.51
C THR A 83 -15.85 2.58 -19.41
N GLN A 84 -17.15 2.50 -19.69
CA GLN A 84 -18.15 1.95 -18.77
C GLN A 84 -17.87 0.47 -18.48
N GLN A 85 -17.52 -0.31 -19.50
CA GLN A 85 -17.16 -1.71 -19.33
C GLN A 85 -15.87 -1.86 -18.51
N GLY A 86 -14.85 -1.06 -18.79
CA GLY A 86 -13.61 -1.05 -18.01
C GLY A 86 -13.83 -0.66 -16.55
N GLU A 87 -14.67 0.31 -16.27
CA GLU A 87 -15.06 0.67 -14.90
C GLU A 87 -15.74 -0.49 -14.18
N LYS A 88 -16.69 -1.17 -14.86
CA LYS A 88 -17.40 -2.34 -14.32
C LYS A 88 -16.42 -3.48 -13.98
N LEU A 89 -15.53 -3.82 -14.92
CA LEU A 89 -14.50 -4.84 -14.69
C LEU A 89 -13.53 -4.46 -13.58
N ALA A 90 -13.14 -3.19 -13.52
CA ALA A 90 -12.25 -2.71 -12.48
C ALA A 90 -12.90 -2.73 -11.08
N ARG A 91 -14.20 -2.45 -10.95
CA ARG A 91 -14.93 -2.58 -9.68
C ARG A 91 -14.90 -3.99 -9.11
N VAL A 92 -14.85 -5.01 -9.98
CA VAL A 92 -14.77 -6.42 -9.57
C VAL A 92 -13.33 -6.83 -9.30
N ALA A 93 -12.38 -6.40 -10.17
CA ALA A 93 -11.00 -6.83 -10.10
C ALA A 93 -10.22 -6.17 -8.96
N PHE A 94 -10.46 -4.86 -8.70
CA PHE A 94 -9.82 -4.10 -7.64
C PHE A 94 -10.63 -4.22 -6.34
N ASP A 95 -10.60 -5.42 -5.76
CA ASP A 95 -11.22 -5.76 -4.47
C ASP A 95 -10.36 -5.18 -3.32
N GLU A 96 -10.70 -3.96 -2.87
CA GLU A 96 -9.98 -3.28 -1.78
C GLU A 96 -9.99 -4.09 -0.48
N PRO A 97 -11.13 -4.60 0.04
CA PRO A 97 -11.17 -5.41 1.25
C PRO A 97 -10.23 -6.61 1.19
N LYS A 98 -10.24 -7.34 0.07
CA LYS A 98 -9.36 -8.49 -0.13
C LYS A 98 -7.89 -8.07 -0.15
N THR A 99 -7.55 -7.02 -0.89
CA THR A 99 -6.16 -6.54 -0.98
C THR A 99 -5.66 -6.07 0.39
N MET A 100 -6.47 -5.37 1.15
CA MET A 100 -6.12 -4.96 2.51
C MET A 100 -5.92 -6.15 3.45
N ALA A 101 -6.72 -7.21 3.31
CA ALA A 101 -6.52 -8.46 4.05
C ALA A 101 -5.20 -9.15 3.65
N ASP A 102 -4.87 -9.21 2.35
CA ASP A 102 -3.63 -9.79 1.85
C ASP A 102 -2.40 -8.99 2.36
N ILE A 103 -2.47 -7.65 2.38
CA ILE A 103 -1.42 -6.78 2.94
C ILE A 103 -1.25 -7.03 4.45
N ARG A 104 -2.33 -7.09 5.23
CA ARG A 104 -2.26 -7.40 6.68
C ARG A 104 -1.61 -8.76 6.91
N ALA A 105 -2.00 -9.76 6.14
CA ALA A 105 -1.41 -11.10 6.22
C ALA A 105 0.09 -11.12 5.86
N ALA A 106 0.53 -10.27 4.93
CA ALA A 106 1.94 -10.12 4.59
C ALA A 106 2.72 -9.41 5.70
N LEU A 107 2.17 -8.33 6.27
CA LEU A 107 2.77 -7.59 7.39
C LEU A 107 2.93 -8.47 8.64
N ALA A 108 1.93 -9.30 8.95
CA ALA A 108 1.97 -10.21 10.09
C ALA A 108 3.11 -11.26 10.01
N LYS A 109 3.62 -11.54 8.81
CA LYS A 109 4.75 -12.46 8.58
C LYS A 109 6.11 -11.77 8.70
N THR A 110 6.16 -10.45 8.83
CA THR A 110 7.41 -9.71 8.98
C THR A 110 7.90 -9.71 10.43
N PRO A 111 9.20 -9.43 10.67
CA PRO A 111 9.71 -9.31 12.03
C PRO A 111 8.94 -8.28 12.86
N ASP A 112 8.79 -8.55 14.16
CA ASP A 112 8.23 -7.59 15.11
C ASP A 112 9.11 -6.33 15.18
N ALA A 113 8.46 -5.17 15.19
CA ALA A 113 9.15 -3.88 15.30
C ALA A 113 9.63 -3.57 16.72
N GLY A 114 9.13 -4.28 17.73
CA GLY A 114 9.57 -4.13 19.10
C GLY A 114 9.53 -2.66 19.60
N ALA A 115 10.60 -2.25 20.27
CA ALA A 115 10.69 -0.90 20.85
C ALA A 115 10.62 0.23 19.81
N VAL A 116 11.08 0.03 18.56
CA VAL A 116 11.06 1.08 17.53
C VAL A 116 9.65 1.32 16.96
N GLY A 117 8.73 0.37 17.13
CA GLY A 117 7.33 0.48 16.70
C GLY A 117 6.37 0.97 17.77
N LYS A 118 6.77 1.03 19.04
CA LYS A 118 5.87 1.26 20.17
C LYS A 118 5.06 2.56 20.08
N ASP A 119 5.64 3.62 19.54
CA ASP A 119 5.03 4.95 19.46
C ASP A 119 4.23 5.15 18.16
N LEU A 120 4.36 4.20 17.21
CA LEU A 120 3.78 4.32 15.87
C LEU A 120 2.24 4.48 15.90
N PRO A 121 1.46 3.78 16.73
CA PRO A 121 0.01 3.97 16.79
C PRO A 121 -0.40 5.40 17.19
N ALA A 122 0.28 6.00 18.18
CA ALA A 122 0.00 7.37 18.59
C ALA A 122 0.44 8.39 17.55
N ILE A 123 1.56 8.13 16.86
CA ILE A 123 2.03 8.98 15.75
C ILE A 123 1.05 8.88 14.57
N ALA A 124 0.56 7.69 14.24
CA ALA A 124 -0.38 7.47 13.15
C ALA A 124 -1.68 8.26 13.35
N ALA A 125 -2.20 8.34 14.58
CA ALA A 125 -3.36 9.15 14.90
C ALA A 125 -3.14 10.64 14.58
N ARG A 126 -2.03 11.22 15.09
CA ARG A 126 -1.67 12.61 14.81
C ARG A 126 -1.40 12.85 13.31
N PHE A 127 -0.70 11.92 12.68
CA PHE A 127 -0.45 11.96 11.24
C PHE A 127 -1.76 12.04 10.45
N ARG A 128 -2.74 11.21 10.81
CA ARG A 128 -4.05 11.16 10.17
C ARG A 128 -4.85 12.44 10.38
N GLU A 129 -4.79 13.07 11.53
CA GLU A 129 -5.42 14.37 11.80
C GLU A 129 -4.91 15.44 10.85
N HIS A 130 -3.60 15.58 10.70
CA HIS A 130 -3.00 16.56 9.78
C HIS A 130 -3.27 16.21 8.30
N GLU A 131 -3.26 14.93 7.96
CA GLU A 131 -3.56 14.50 6.60
C GLU A 131 -5.03 14.73 6.22
N ALA A 132 -5.97 14.62 7.16
CA ALA A 132 -7.37 14.90 6.95
C ALA A 132 -7.62 16.40 6.57
N VAL A 133 -6.81 17.31 7.11
CA VAL A 133 -6.85 18.73 6.70
C VAL A 133 -6.49 18.88 5.22
N LEU A 134 -5.45 18.17 4.75
CA LEU A 134 -5.06 18.19 3.34
C LEU A 134 -6.09 17.50 2.44
N ASP A 135 -6.75 16.44 2.92
CA ASP A 135 -7.81 15.75 2.18
C ASP A 135 -9.06 16.64 1.97
N ALA A 136 -9.34 17.53 2.93
CA ALA A 136 -10.49 18.43 2.87
C ALA A 136 -10.28 19.66 1.98
N MET A 137 -9.03 19.94 1.55
CA MET A 137 -8.72 21.10 0.71
C MET A 137 -9.20 20.91 -0.72
N SER A 138 -9.77 21.95 -1.32
CA SER A 138 -9.94 22.02 -2.77
C SER A 138 -8.59 22.13 -3.48
N ALA A 139 -8.55 21.89 -4.79
CA ALA A 139 -7.32 22.01 -5.58
C ALA A 139 -6.72 23.44 -5.48
N GLU A 140 -7.55 24.47 -5.48
CA GLU A 140 -7.15 25.89 -5.34
C GLU A 140 -6.57 26.16 -3.95
N GLN A 141 -7.24 25.66 -2.89
CA GLN A 141 -6.74 25.76 -1.52
C GLN A 141 -5.41 25.03 -1.34
N ALA A 142 -5.27 23.83 -1.92
CA ALA A 142 -4.02 23.07 -1.88
C ALA A 142 -2.88 23.80 -2.57
N GLN A 143 -3.14 24.44 -3.72
CA GLN A 143 -2.16 25.24 -4.43
C GLN A 143 -1.71 26.46 -3.60
N SER A 144 -2.64 27.20 -3.02
CA SER A 144 -2.33 28.36 -2.17
C SER A 144 -1.63 27.99 -0.87
N ALA A 145 -1.95 26.80 -0.31
CA ALA A 145 -1.31 26.28 0.90
C ALA A 145 0.12 25.78 0.66
N GLY A 146 0.50 25.44 -0.57
CA GLY A 146 1.82 24.90 -0.90
C GLY A 146 2.96 25.77 -0.39
N ALA A 147 2.94 27.07 -0.70
CA ALA A 147 3.96 28.01 -0.24
C ALA A 147 4.05 28.11 1.29
N LYS A 148 2.91 28.01 1.99
CA LYS A 148 2.88 27.99 3.46
C LYS A 148 3.56 26.72 4.01
N TYR A 149 3.28 25.55 3.44
CA TYR A 149 3.90 24.29 3.87
C TYR A 149 5.40 24.25 3.59
N ASP A 150 5.82 24.81 2.45
CA ASP A 150 7.24 24.96 2.12
C ASP A 150 7.95 25.89 3.10
N ALA A 151 7.34 27.03 3.47
CA ALA A 151 7.89 27.93 4.47
C ALA A 151 7.99 27.25 5.84
N GLN A 152 6.96 26.50 6.26
CA GLN A 152 6.97 25.75 7.51
C GLN A 152 8.07 24.68 7.51
N LEU A 153 8.20 23.91 6.44
CA LEU A 153 9.26 22.90 6.30
C LEU A 153 10.66 23.56 6.35
N ASN A 154 10.83 24.69 5.66
CA ASN A 154 12.11 25.39 5.62
C ASN A 154 12.51 25.99 6.98
N ALA A 155 11.55 26.35 7.83
CA ALA A 155 11.79 26.84 9.19
C ALA A 155 12.14 25.71 10.18
N ARG A 156 11.97 24.45 9.81
CA ARG A 156 12.24 23.30 10.70
C ARG A 156 13.73 23.00 10.79
N ALA A 157 14.26 22.93 12.01
CA ALA A 157 15.65 22.54 12.25
C ALA A 157 15.92 21.06 11.88
N ASP A 158 14.87 20.21 11.89
CA ASP A 158 14.91 18.80 11.52
C ASP A 158 14.40 18.52 10.09
N LYS A 159 14.43 19.53 9.20
CA LYS A 159 14.02 19.41 7.79
C LYS A 159 14.65 18.19 7.08
N ALA A 160 15.96 17.97 7.30
CA ALA A 160 16.65 16.83 6.69
C ALA A 160 16.08 15.47 7.14
N ALA A 161 15.68 15.36 8.41
CA ALA A 161 15.02 14.17 8.93
C ALA A 161 13.63 13.97 8.29
N ILE A 162 12.84 15.03 8.15
CA ILE A 162 11.53 15.00 7.46
C ILE A 162 11.69 14.52 6.02
N GLN A 163 12.64 15.08 5.28
CA GLN A 163 12.92 14.68 3.90
C GLN A 163 13.37 13.21 3.82
N LYS A 164 14.22 12.78 4.76
CA LYS A 164 14.65 11.39 4.85
C LYS A 164 13.48 10.45 5.13
N VAL A 165 12.62 10.76 6.11
CA VAL A 165 11.44 9.94 6.43
C VAL A 165 10.53 9.84 5.22
N SER A 166 10.16 10.97 4.59
CA SER A 166 9.28 10.97 3.42
C SER A 166 9.81 10.15 2.24
N SER A 167 11.13 10.07 2.08
CA SER A 167 11.77 9.22 1.05
C SER A 167 11.73 7.72 1.36
N LEU A 168 11.60 7.37 2.65
CA LEU A 168 11.52 5.98 3.12
C LEU A 168 10.09 5.45 3.19
N MET A 169 9.09 6.32 3.18
CA MET A 169 7.67 5.93 3.21
C MET A 169 7.27 5.16 1.96
N ALA A 170 6.25 4.29 2.09
CA ALA A 170 5.70 3.53 0.98
C ALA A 170 4.75 4.37 0.11
N GLY A 171 4.00 5.31 0.69
CA GLY A 171 2.96 6.08 0.01
C GLY A 171 3.37 6.68 -1.34
N PRO A 172 4.54 7.31 -1.50
CA PRO A 172 5.03 7.78 -2.80
C PRO A 172 5.17 6.66 -3.84
N VAL A 173 5.69 5.48 -3.43
CA VAL A 173 5.84 4.33 -4.33
C VAL A 173 4.48 3.78 -4.74
N LEU A 174 3.53 3.69 -3.79
CA LEU A 174 2.16 3.25 -4.08
C LEU A 174 1.47 4.20 -5.07
N ALA A 175 1.71 5.51 -4.95
CA ALA A 175 1.22 6.52 -5.89
C ALA A 175 1.82 6.34 -7.29
N GLY A 176 3.10 6.03 -7.39
CA GLY A 176 3.76 5.68 -8.64
C GLY A 176 3.14 4.44 -9.30
N GLU A 177 2.96 3.37 -8.56
CA GLU A 177 2.33 2.13 -9.04
C GLU A 177 0.86 2.35 -9.49
N HIS A 178 0.14 3.24 -8.81
CA HIS A 178 -1.18 3.67 -9.24
C HIS A 178 -1.15 4.29 -10.64
N MET A 179 -0.17 5.15 -10.93
CA MET A 179 0.03 5.74 -12.26
C MET A 179 0.46 4.73 -13.32
N VAL A 180 1.29 3.74 -12.95
CA VAL A 180 1.65 2.62 -13.85
C VAL A 180 0.37 1.89 -14.29
N THR A 181 -0.52 1.58 -13.35
CA THR A 181 -1.78 0.90 -13.64
C THR A 181 -2.72 1.75 -14.51
N ALA A 182 -2.82 3.06 -14.25
CA ALA A 182 -3.57 3.98 -15.11
C ALA A 182 -3.03 4.00 -16.56
N LYS A 183 -1.70 4.01 -16.74
CA LYS A 183 -1.07 3.92 -18.06
C LYS A 183 -1.39 2.61 -18.79
N ARG A 184 -1.49 1.49 -18.06
CA ARG A 184 -1.88 0.18 -18.62
C ARG A 184 -3.29 0.21 -19.19
N PHE A 185 -4.23 0.78 -18.44
CA PHE A 185 -5.60 0.96 -18.94
C PHE A 185 -5.63 1.85 -20.18
N LYS A 186 -4.93 2.99 -20.14
CA LYS A 186 -4.84 3.85 -21.31
C LYS A 186 -4.35 3.09 -22.53
N ARG A 187 -3.29 2.30 -22.44
CA ARG A 187 -2.72 1.53 -23.56
C ARG A 187 -3.68 0.48 -24.11
N ILE A 188 -4.37 -0.25 -23.25
CA ILE A 188 -5.33 -1.25 -23.74
C ILE A 188 -6.50 -0.59 -24.44
N TYR A 189 -7.02 0.55 -23.94
CA TYR A 189 -8.07 1.30 -24.62
C TYR A 189 -7.61 1.83 -25.97
N GLU A 190 -6.41 2.42 -26.05
CA GLU A 190 -5.83 2.87 -27.30
C GLU A 190 -5.68 1.70 -28.30
N ALA A 191 -5.20 0.55 -27.84
CA ALA A 191 -5.07 -0.64 -28.67
C ALA A 191 -6.44 -1.13 -29.20
N ILE A 192 -7.49 -1.11 -28.39
CA ILE A 192 -8.84 -1.51 -28.79
C ILE A 192 -9.47 -0.49 -29.74
N ILE A 193 -9.32 0.80 -29.50
CA ILE A 193 -9.99 1.85 -30.28
C ILE A 193 -9.27 2.12 -31.58
N LEU A 194 -7.94 2.16 -31.59
CA LEU A 194 -7.10 2.45 -32.77
C LEU A 194 -6.65 1.19 -33.50
N GLY A 195 -6.76 0.05 -32.83
CA GLY A 195 -6.37 -1.23 -33.40
C GLY A 195 -7.39 -1.77 -34.40
N ASN A 196 -6.95 -2.77 -35.19
CA ASN A 196 -7.84 -3.54 -36.02
C ASN A 196 -8.67 -4.47 -35.14
N THR A 197 -9.93 -4.11 -34.91
CA THR A 197 -10.86 -4.84 -34.02
C THR A 197 -11.03 -6.30 -34.48
N ASP A 198 -10.98 -6.57 -35.79
CA ASP A 198 -11.10 -7.94 -36.33
C ASP A 198 -9.86 -8.77 -35.96
N LYS A 199 -8.66 -8.17 -36.00
CA LYS A 199 -7.44 -8.84 -35.58
C LYS A 199 -7.48 -9.14 -34.07
N LEU A 200 -7.96 -8.20 -33.22
CA LEU A 200 -8.11 -8.40 -31.81
C LEU A 200 -9.14 -9.50 -31.50
N ARG A 201 -10.24 -9.55 -32.24
CA ARG A 201 -11.25 -10.61 -32.13
C ARG A 201 -10.74 -12.00 -32.51
N ALA A 202 -9.82 -12.06 -33.46
CA ALA A 202 -9.23 -13.31 -33.93
C ALA A 202 -8.12 -13.86 -33.01
N MET A 203 -7.70 -13.12 -31.99
CA MET A 203 -6.64 -13.55 -31.07
C MET A 203 -7.06 -14.80 -30.28
N SER A 204 -6.19 -15.78 -30.25
CA SER A 204 -6.32 -16.94 -29.35
C SER A 204 -6.12 -16.55 -27.89
N PRO A 205 -6.61 -17.35 -26.94
CA PRO A 205 -6.35 -17.11 -25.52
C PRO A 205 -4.85 -16.99 -25.16
N ALA A 206 -3.97 -17.70 -25.85
CA ALA A 206 -2.52 -17.62 -25.68
C ALA A 206 -1.96 -16.27 -26.13
N GLU A 207 -2.43 -15.74 -27.26
CA GLU A 207 -2.02 -14.41 -27.75
C GLU A 207 -2.54 -13.30 -26.84
N VAL A 208 -3.76 -13.40 -26.31
CA VAL A 208 -4.31 -12.48 -25.30
C VAL A 208 -3.45 -12.49 -24.04
N GLU A 209 -3.04 -13.68 -23.56
CA GLU A 209 -2.15 -13.83 -22.40
C GLU A 209 -0.78 -13.19 -22.64
N GLN A 210 -0.19 -13.44 -23.82
CA GLN A 210 1.09 -12.86 -24.20
C GLN A 210 0.99 -11.34 -24.32
N GLY A 211 0.01 -10.80 -25.04
CA GLY A 211 -0.20 -9.36 -25.18
C GLY A 211 -0.44 -8.66 -23.83
N THR A 212 -1.16 -9.32 -22.93
CA THR A 212 -1.35 -8.82 -21.57
C THR A 212 -0.02 -8.71 -20.82
N ARG A 213 0.82 -9.76 -20.86
CA ARG A 213 2.17 -9.74 -20.26
C ARG A 213 3.04 -8.64 -20.84
N GLU A 214 3.01 -8.45 -22.15
CA GLU A 214 3.75 -7.39 -22.83
C GLU A 214 3.31 -5.99 -22.40
N ILE A 215 1.99 -5.74 -22.25
CA ILE A 215 1.46 -4.47 -21.75
C ILE A 215 1.93 -4.23 -20.30
N LEU A 216 1.93 -5.26 -19.46
CA LEU A 216 2.39 -5.17 -18.07
C LEU A 216 3.89 -4.86 -18.02
N ALA A 217 4.71 -5.56 -18.81
CA ALA A 217 6.15 -5.38 -18.88
C ALA A 217 6.53 -3.99 -19.42
N MET A 218 6.01 -3.63 -20.61
CA MET A 218 6.32 -2.32 -21.23
C MET A 218 5.93 -1.12 -20.34
N SER A 219 4.97 -1.28 -19.44
CA SER A 219 4.57 -0.20 -18.53
C SER A 219 5.62 0.05 -17.44
N ARG A 220 6.50 -0.92 -17.14
CA ARG A 220 7.60 -0.81 -16.19
C ARG A 220 8.93 -0.51 -16.87
N GLU A 221 9.26 -1.18 -17.98
CA GLU A 221 10.55 -1.05 -18.66
C GLU A 221 10.82 0.33 -19.25
N LYS A 222 9.77 1.09 -19.62
CA LYS A 222 9.92 2.45 -20.15
C LYS A 222 10.12 3.52 -19.09
N GLU A 223 10.35 3.16 -17.84
CA GLU A 223 10.73 4.13 -16.79
C GLU A 223 12.11 4.76 -17.03
N ASP A 224 13.00 4.10 -17.78
CA ASP A 224 14.35 4.61 -18.11
C ASP A 224 14.39 5.54 -19.32
N GLN A 225 13.27 5.79 -20.02
CA GLN A 225 13.20 6.74 -21.13
C GLN A 225 12.45 8.03 -20.73
N PRO A 226 12.66 9.20 -21.42
CA PRO A 226 12.04 10.50 -21.08
C PRO A 226 10.52 10.52 -21.26
N GLY A 227 9.83 9.58 -20.65
CA GLY A 227 8.38 9.45 -20.48
C GLY A 227 7.96 9.10 -19.04
N PRO A 228 8.91 9.00 -18.05
CA PRO A 228 8.57 8.69 -16.66
C PRO A 228 8.04 9.92 -15.91
N PHE A 229 7.93 11.08 -16.56
CA PHE A 229 7.57 12.35 -15.93
C PHE A 229 6.33 12.24 -15.04
N MET A 230 5.26 11.58 -15.53
CA MET A 230 4.02 11.46 -14.74
C MET A 230 4.14 10.52 -13.55
N HIS A 231 4.89 9.42 -13.67
CA HIS A 231 5.15 8.51 -12.56
C HIS A 231 5.98 9.21 -11.48
N GLN A 232 7.10 9.81 -11.87
CA GLN A 232 7.98 10.56 -10.96
C GLN A 232 7.25 11.77 -10.37
N LEU A 233 6.50 12.51 -11.17
CA LEU A 233 5.69 13.65 -10.70
C LEU A 233 4.69 13.21 -9.63
N MET A 234 4.03 12.06 -9.80
CA MET A 234 3.09 11.55 -8.81
C MET A 234 3.82 11.13 -7.52
N MET A 235 4.94 10.43 -7.63
CA MET A 235 5.77 10.08 -6.47
C MET A 235 6.24 11.34 -5.72
N ASP A 236 6.70 12.35 -6.44
CA ASP A 236 7.19 13.59 -5.84
C ASP A 236 6.06 14.41 -5.20
N SER A 237 4.90 14.46 -5.85
CA SER A 237 3.69 15.10 -5.29
C SER A 237 3.29 14.43 -3.97
N TRP A 238 3.25 13.10 -3.92
CA TRP A 238 2.96 12.38 -2.68
C TRP A 238 4.06 12.53 -1.64
N ARG A 239 5.32 12.61 -2.04
CA ARG A 239 6.44 12.89 -1.13
C ARG A 239 6.30 14.28 -0.50
N LEU A 240 6.00 15.31 -1.30
CA LEU A 240 5.74 16.67 -0.80
C LEU A 240 4.54 16.71 0.15
N ARG A 241 3.46 16.01 -0.20
CA ARG A 241 2.30 15.86 0.69
C ARG A 241 2.69 15.22 2.04
N LYS A 242 3.48 14.15 2.04
CA LYS A 242 3.98 13.52 3.27
C LYS A 242 4.89 14.48 4.05
N GLN A 243 5.74 15.25 3.39
CA GLN A 243 6.57 16.28 4.04
C GLN A 243 5.72 17.36 4.71
N ALA A 244 4.64 17.81 4.07
CA ALA A 244 3.72 18.79 4.65
C ALA A 244 3.07 18.28 5.95
N VAL A 245 2.66 17.00 6.00
CA VAL A 245 2.12 16.35 7.20
C VAL A 245 3.21 16.20 8.26
N LEU A 246 4.39 15.67 7.89
CA LEU A 246 5.52 15.47 8.80
C LEU A 246 5.99 16.78 9.45
N ALA A 247 5.90 17.89 8.72
CA ALA A 247 6.26 19.22 9.25
C ALA A 247 5.32 19.70 10.36
N GLN A 248 4.14 19.12 10.52
CA GLN A 248 3.18 19.42 11.60
C GLN A 248 3.42 18.54 12.84
N LEU A 249 4.15 17.43 12.71
CA LEU A 249 4.47 16.54 13.82
C LEU A 249 5.58 17.12 14.72
N SER A 250 5.67 16.63 15.96
CA SER A 250 6.78 16.95 16.84
C SER A 250 8.12 16.41 16.29
N LYS A 251 9.24 17.03 16.72
CA LYS A 251 10.58 16.49 16.39
C LYS A 251 10.77 15.06 16.91
N ALA A 252 10.19 14.74 18.06
CA ALA A 252 10.24 13.40 18.63
C ALA A 252 9.49 12.38 17.77
N ASP A 253 8.32 12.74 17.22
CA ASP A 253 7.56 11.90 16.31
C ASP A 253 8.32 11.63 15.01
N VAL A 254 8.92 12.68 14.43
CA VAL A 254 9.76 12.54 13.21
C VAL A 254 10.96 11.64 13.47
N ALA A 255 11.64 11.79 14.62
CA ALA A 255 12.75 10.94 15.01
C ALA A 255 12.31 9.47 15.21
N ALA A 256 11.16 9.23 15.83
CA ALA A 256 10.61 7.89 16.02
C ALA A 256 10.24 7.24 14.65
N LEU A 257 9.62 7.99 13.74
CA LEU A 257 9.35 7.52 12.38
C LEU A 257 10.65 7.20 11.63
N GLN A 258 11.67 8.04 11.75
CA GLN A 258 12.97 7.78 11.12
C GLN A 258 13.59 6.49 11.68
N ALA A 259 13.59 6.31 13.01
CA ALA A 259 14.09 5.10 13.66
C ALA A 259 13.33 3.86 13.17
N PHE A 260 12.00 3.94 13.08
CA PHE A 260 11.17 2.85 12.55
C PHE A 260 11.53 2.50 11.10
N TYR A 261 11.46 3.47 10.17
CA TYR A 261 11.69 3.19 8.73
C TYR A 261 13.14 2.79 8.41
N THR A 262 14.11 3.16 9.24
CA THR A 262 15.52 2.74 9.07
C THR A 262 15.82 1.40 9.75
N SER A 263 14.96 0.91 10.63
CA SER A 263 15.14 -0.39 11.28
C SER A 263 14.98 -1.56 10.30
N PRO A 264 15.58 -2.73 10.58
CA PRO A 264 15.34 -3.93 9.79
C PRO A 264 13.86 -4.32 9.69
N ALA A 265 13.13 -4.26 10.82
CA ALA A 265 11.70 -4.58 10.89
C ALA A 265 10.85 -3.58 10.08
N GLY A 266 11.08 -2.28 10.22
CA GLY A 266 10.36 -1.25 9.47
C GLY A 266 10.59 -1.37 7.96
N ARG A 267 11.83 -1.65 7.53
CA ARG A 267 12.12 -1.93 6.12
C ARG A 267 11.40 -3.18 5.61
N ALA A 268 11.40 -4.27 6.39
CA ALA A 268 10.71 -5.50 6.01
C ALA A 268 9.19 -5.26 5.87
N LYS A 269 8.58 -4.53 6.80
CA LYS A 269 7.16 -4.16 6.74
C LYS A 269 6.84 -3.30 5.52
N ARG A 270 7.65 -2.26 5.25
CA ARG A 270 7.50 -1.43 4.06
C ARG A 270 7.59 -2.26 2.77
N THR A 271 8.58 -3.13 2.66
CA THR A 271 8.76 -4.01 1.50
C THR A 271 7.56 -4.94 1.33
N ALA A 272 7.11 -5.62 2.39
CA ALA A 272 5.94 -6.50 2.34
C ALA A 272 4.67 -5.77 1.89
N LEU A 273 4.46 -4.52 2.36
CA LEU A 273 3.34 -3.69 1.95
C LEU A 273 3.42 -3.36 0.45
N VAL A 274 4.57 -2.85 -0.02
CA VAL A 274 4.76 -2.45 -1.43
C VAL A 274 4.63 -3.65 -2.35
N ASP A 275 5.32 -4.75 -2.06
CA ASP A 275 5.32 -5.95 -2.92
C ASP A 275 3.92 -6.56 -3.04
N THR A 276 3.18 -6.63 -1.91
CA THR A 276 1.81 -7.15 -1.92
C THR A 276 0.87 -6.23 -2.70
N PHE A 277 1.00 -4.92 -2.54
CA PHE A 277 0.23 -3.94 -3.29
C PHE A 277 0.49 -4.06 -4.80
N VAL A 278 1.75 -4.14 -5.22
CA VAL A 278 2.17 -4.28 -6.62
C VAL A 278 1.61 -5.57 -7.22
N ALA A 279 1.78 -6.69 -6.52
CA ALA A 279 1.27 -7.99 -6.99
C ALA A 279 -0.26 -8.00 -7.14
N SER A 280 -0.97 -7.37 -6.20
CA SER A 280 -2.44 -7.24 -6.26
C SER A 280 -2.88 -6.35 -7.43
N ASN A 281 -2.18 -5.23 -7.67
CA ASN A 281 -2.43 -4.34 -8.80
C ASN A 281 -2.20 -5.06 -10.14
N ASP A 282 -1.10 -5.79 -10.28
CA ASP A 282 -0.78 -6.54 -11.49
C ASP A 282 -1.85 -7.59 -11.79
N LYS A 283 -2.29 -8.31 -10.76
CA LYS A 283 -3.37 -9.29 -10.88
C LYS A 283 -4.68 -8.65 -11.30
N ALA A 284 -5.08 -7.57 -10.64
CA ALA A 284 -6.32 -6.86 -10.94
C ALA A 284 -6.29 -6.25 -12.36
N ALA A 285 -5.20 -5.59 -12.74
CA ALA A 285 -5.02 -5.04 -14.08
C ALA A 285 -5.10 -6.14 -15.16
N THR A 286 -4.47 -7.30 -14.89
CA THR A 286 -4.56 -8.47 -15.80
C THR A 286 -6.01 -8.91 -16.00
N GLN A 287 -6.81 -8.98 -14.94
CA GLN A 287 -8.22 -9.36 -15.02
C GLN A 287 -9.04 -8.36 -15.84
N VAL A 288 -8.83 -7.06 -15.64
CA VAL A 288 -9.51 -6.01 -16.43
C VAL A 288 -9.13 -6.10 -17.90
N ILE A 289 -7.84 -6.24 -18.23
CA ILE A 289 -7.36 -6.33 -19.61
C ILE A 289 -7.98 -7.56 -20.32
N LYS A 290 -7.93 -8.73 -19.66
CA LYS A 290 -8.51 -9.97 -20.20
C LYS A 290 -10.03 -9.84 -20.39
N GLY A 291 -10.74 -9.23 -19.44
CA GLY A 291 -12.18 -8.99 -19.57
C GLY A 291 -12.52 -8.08 -20.72
N LEU A 292 -11.78 -6.97 -20.93
CA LEU A 292 -11.96 -6.08 -22.06
C LEU A 292 -11.69 -6.79 -23.41
N MET A 293 -10.71 -7.67 -23.47
CA MET A 293 -10.41 -8.44 -24.68
C MET A 293 -11.46 -9.51 -24.94
N ALA A 294 -11.98 -10.19 -23.92
CA ALA A 294 -13.03 -11.20 -24.08
C ALA A 294 -14.36 -10.60 -24.60
N ASP A 295 -14.70 -9.37 -24.19
CA ASP A 295 -15.89 -8.68 -24.67
C ASP A 295 -15.81 -8.21 -26.13
N LEU A 296 -14.63 -8.30 -26.74
CA LEU A 296 -14.44 -8.05 -28.18
C LEU A 296 -14.69 -9.29 -29.02
N GLN A 297 -14.60 -10.50 -28.44
CA GLN A 297 -14.82 -11.78 -29.11
C GLN A 297 -16.31 -12.08 -29.20
#